data_dbde35e57ab498543be3f6846d2e2fa4
#
_entry.id   dbde35e57ab498543be3f6846d2e2fa4
#
_cell.length_a   1.000
_cell.length_b   1.000
_cell.length_c   1.000
_cell.angle_alpha   90.00
_cell.angle_beta   90.00
_cell.angle_gamma   90.00
#
_symmetry.space_group_name_H-M   'P 1'
#
loop_
_entity.id
_entity.type
_entity.pdbx_description
1 polymer ?
#
loop_
_entity_poly.entity_id
_entity_poly.type
_entity_poly.pdbx_seq_one_letter_code
_entity_poly.pdbx_strand_id
1 'polypeptide(L)'
;MKFRTIIYASAVVMAASCGNNTSKTEGQQDVQQEVKLSNVQVMSVAAEDIPQSDVYTSTVEPYATNNIAPQSPSRIKHIYVEIGDFVKAGQIVARMDDLSLNQSKLSLANDSLEFSRIKSLYEQGGVSKSDFDAMELKYNVTRSQYNNLLENTILRSPISGVITARNYDKGDMYTGQPLYVVQQITPVKLYVGVSESDYTKVKKNDKVTLTADALPGKTFTGHIARIFPTMQASTHTFTVEVNVANADRQLRPGMYSRVTINFGATHNVTVPDGSVVKQQGSGVRTVFVLQEDGTVKEAVVTLGRHFDEKYEILSGLKEGDKVVVKGQSSLRNGEKVNVQE
;
A
#
# COMPACT_ATOMS: atom_id res chain seq x y z
N MET A 1 20.96 -10.51 -56.89
CA MET A 1 21.32 -9.42 -57.81
C MET A 1 22.47 -8.69 -57.14
N LYS A 2 23.67 -9.01 -57.52
CA LYS A 2 24.56 -8.43 -58.53
C LYS A 2 25.00 -6.99 -58.18
N PHE A 3 26.28 -6.92 -57.86
CA PHE A 3 27.38 -6.10 -58.42
C PHE A 3 27.59 -4.75 -57.70
N ARG A 4 28.78 -4.17 -57.41
CA ARG A 4 30.08 -4.30 -58.10
C ARG A 4 31.17 -3.69 -57.22
N THR A 5 32.28 -4.34 -57.18
CA THR A 5 33.63 -3.96 -56.83
C THR A 5 34.16 -2.78 -57.67
N ILE A 6 34.94 -1.84 -57.10
CA ILE A 6 35.98 -1.13 -57.85
C ILE A 6 37.19 -0.94 -56.93
N ILE A 7 38.30 -1.51 -57.41
CA ILE A 7 39.70 -1.37 -56.95
C ILE A 7 40.33 -0.23 -57.78
N TYR A 8 41.10 0.65 -57.15
CA TYR A 8 42.17 1.40 -57.82
C TYR A 8 43.39 1.45 -56.93
N ALA A 9 44.46 0.89 -57.48
CA ALA A 9 45.86 0.96 -57.05
C ALA A 9 46.60 2.00 -57.92
N SER A 10 47.57 2.71 -57.35
CA SER A 10 48.74 3.32 -57.99
C SER A 10 49.56 4.03 -56.95
N ALA A 11 50.69 3.68 -56.64
CA ALA A 11 52.03 3.58 -57.23
C ALA A 11 52.94 4.72 -56.73
N VAL A 12 53.87 4.35 -55.91
CA VAL A 12 55.31 4.64 -55.73
C VAL A 12 55.90 5.88 -56.46
N VAL A 13 56.60 6.75 -55.70
CA VAL A 13 57.88 7.32 -56.11
C VAL A 13 58.77 7.52 -54.87
N MET A 14 59.93 6.86 -54.89
CA MET A 14 61.11 7.12 -54.07
C MET A 14 61.86 8.37 -54.57
N ALA A 15 62.41 9.17 -53.70
CA ALA A 15 63.59 9.95 -53.97
C ALA A 15 64.46 10.09 -52.69
N ALA A 16 65.61 9.45 -52.72
CA ALA A 16 66.68 9.60 -51.74
C ALA A 16 67.47 10.87 -52.02
N SER A 17 67.85 11.58 -50.95
CA SER A 17 68.99 12.54 -51.03
C SER A 17 69.72 12.55 -49.69
N CYS A 18 70.97 12.13 -49.72
CA CYS A 18 71.99 12.26 -48.66
C CYS A 18 72.46 13.66 -48.53
N GLY A 19 72.79 14.14 -47.36
CA GLY A 19 73.47 15.41 -47.08
C GLY A 19 73.85 15.58 -45.62
N ASN A 20 75.00 15.34 -45.36
CA ASN A 20 76.05 15.39 -44.36
C ASN A 20 75.98 16.48 -43.24
N ASN A 21 76.21 16.01 -42.01
CA ASN A 21 77.11 16.49 -40.93
C ASN A 21 77.05 17.96 -40.49
N THR A 22 76.65 18.16 -39.20
CA THR A 22 77.57 18.81 -38.20
C THR A 22 76.92 18.77 -36.80
N SER A 23 77.74 18.31 -35.86
CA SER A 23 77.51 18.32 -34.43
C SER A 23 77.30 19.72 -33.86
N LYS A 24 76.24 19.89 -33.05
CA LYS A 24 76.24 20.86 -31.94
C LYS A 24 75.44 20.30 -30.76
N THR A 25 76.15 20.09 -29.69
CA THR A 25 75.71 19.92 -28.34
C THR A 25 74.94 21.16 -27.91
N GLU A 26 73.67 21.02 -27.62
CA GLU A 26 72.93 22.03 -26.82
C GLU A 26 71.89 21.35 -25.93
N GLY A 27 72.11 21.54 -24.66
CA GLY A 27 71.12 21.76 -23.58
C GLY A 27 69.97 20.81 -23.50
N GLN A 28 70.04 19.85 -22.54
CA GLN A 28 68.84 19.29 -21.90
C GLN A 28 68.09 20.46 -21.27
N GLN A 29 67.04 20.94 -21.95
CA GLN A 29 65.93 21.63 -21.26
C GLN A 29 65.10 20.60 -20.59
N ASP A 30 65.27 20.54 -19.27
CA ASP A 30 64.37 19.90 -18.33
C ASP A 30 63.03 20.64 -18.48
N VAL A 31 62.11 20.08 -19.30
CA VAL A 31 60.74 20.53 -19.38
C VAL A 31 60.09 20.05 -18.10
N GLN A 32 60.16 20.86 -17.05
CA GLN A 32 59.27 20.79 -15.93
C GLN A 32 57.86 20.93 -16.51
N GLN A 33 57.18 19.78 -16.76
CA GLN A 33 55.76 19.77 -16.94
C GLN A 33 55.15 20.30 -15.63
N GLU A 34 54.74 21.57 -15.64
CA GLU A 34 53.84 22.09 -14.62
C GLU A 34 52.64 21.12 -14.52
N VAL A 35 52.61 20.30 -13.48
CA VAL A 35 51.49 19.43 -13.19
C VAL A 35 50.32 20.37 -12.88
N LYS A 36 49.50 20.62 -13.89
CA LYS A 36 48.26 21.41 -13.73
C LYS A 36 47.34 20.63 -12.79
N LEU A 37 47.34 20.99 -11.52
CA LEU A 37 46.49 20.38 -10.51
C LEU A 37 45.01 20.60 -10.88
N SER A 38 44.26 19.55 -10.84
CA SER A 38 42.82 19.61 -11.06
C SER A 38 42.14 20.35 -9.89
N ASN A 39 41.36 21.39 -10.21
CA ASN A 39 40.59 22.11 -9.20
C ASN A 39 39.34 21.32 -8.78
N VAL A 40 39.18 21.10 -7.50
CA VAL A 40 38.05 20.33 -6.93
C VAL A 40 37.39 21.07 -5.78
N GLN A 41 36.10 20.87 -5.61
CA GLN A 41 35.40 21.22 -4.39
C GLN A 41 35.19 19.96 -3.54
N VAL A 42 35.43 20.08 -2.25
CA VAL A 42 35.28 18.97 -1.30
C VAL A 42 34.25 19.30 -0.23
N MET A 43 33.58 18.30 0.26
CA MET A 43 32.64 18.39 1.37
C MET A 43 32.96 17.29 2.40
N SER A 44 32.95 17.63 3.67
CA SER A 44 33.03 16.63 4.71
C SER A 44 31.67 15.93 4.81
N VAL A 45 31.66 14.60 4.74
CA VAL A 45 30.42 13.84 4.84
C VAL A 45 30.04 13.64 6.30
N ALA A 46 28.75 13.79 6.56
CA ALA A 46 28.17 13.56 7.88
C ALA A 46 27.17 12.40 7.82
N ALA A 47 27.03 11.70 8.93
CA ALA A 47 25.94 10.76 9.10
C ALA A 47 24.67 11.52 9.49
N GLU A 48 23.56 11.19 8.86
CA GLU A 48 22.26 11.78 9.14
C GLU A 48 21.17 10.70 9.23
N ASP A 49 20.08 11.03 9.92
CA ASP A 49 18.94 10.14 10.04
C ASP A 49 18.12 10.16 8.75
N ILE A 50 18.17 9.07 8.01
CA ILE A 50 17.54 8.91 6.72
C ILE A 50 16.19 8.20 6.92
N PRO A 51 15.06 8.88 6.65
CA PRO A 51 13.75 8.26 6.82
C PRO A 51 13.58 7.09 5.84
N GLN A 52 13.24 5.93 6.38
CA GLN A 52 12.96 4.73 5.62
C GLN A 52 11.45 4.63 5.42
N SER A 53 10.95 5.06 4.27
CA SER A 53 9.53 4.97 3.93
C SER A 53 9.33 4.52 2.50
N ASP A 54 8.28 3.74 2.25
CA ASP A 54 7.89 3.34 0.91
C ASP A 54 6.42 3.65 0.66
N VAL A 55 6.11 3.93 -0.61
CA VAL A 55 4.76 4.28 -1.07
C VAL A 55 4.19 3.10 -1.84
N TYR A 56 3.09 2.58 -1.37
CA TYR A 56 2.34 1.49 -1.98
C TYR A 56 1.00 2.00 -2.48
N THR A 57 0.49 1.35 -3.53
CA THR A 57 -0.82 1.69 -4.08
C THR A 57 -1.87 0.69 -3.60
N SER A 58 -3.06 1.16 -3.32
CA SER A 58 -4.18 0.33 -2.90
C SER A 58 -5.51 1.00 -3.23
N THR A 59 -6.58 0.22 -3.23
CA THR A 59 -7.95 0.72 -3.35
C THR A 59 -8.61 0.74 -1.98
N VAL A 60 -9.34 1.81 -1.69
CA VAL A 60 -10.15 1.90 -0.48
C VAL A 60 -11.29 0.89 -0.54
N GLU A 61 -11.42 0.06 0.48
CA GLU A 61 -12.50 -0.92 0.63
C GLU A 61 -13.39 -0.62 1.83
N PRO A 62 -14.67 -1.03 1.80
CA PRO A 62 -15.52 -0.94 2.97
C PRO A 62 -15.00 -1.89 4.05
N TYR A 63 -15.12 -1.49 5.32
CA TYR A 63 -14.74 -2.36 6.44
C TYR A 63 -15.52 -3.68 6.44
N ALA A 64 -16.84 -3.59 6.19
CA ALA A 64 -17.72 -4.72 6.01
C ALA A 64 -18.77 -4.42 4.93
N THR A 65 -19.19 -5.45 4.21
CA THR A 65 -20.30 -5.41 3.26
C THR A 65 -21.33 -6.45 3.65
N ASN A 66 -22.59 -6.05 3.78
CA ASN A 66 -23.70 -6.94 4.06
C ASN A 66 -24.77 -6.84 2.99
N ASN A 67 -25.23 -8.01 2.56
CA ASN A 67 -26.34 -8.17 1.66
C ASN A 67 -27.61 -8.43 2.49
N ILE A 68 -28.60 -7.57 2.35
CA ILE A 68 -29.88 -7.71 3.06
C ILE A 68 -30.90 -8.30 2.10
N ALA A 69 -31.42 -9.46 2.47
CA ALA A 69 -32.41 -10.19 1.70
C ALA A 69 -33.33 -10.96 2.63
N PRO A 70 -34.62 -11.18 2.27
CA PRO A 70 -35.46 -12.16 2.96
C PRO A 70 -34.99 -13.59 2.64
N GLN A 71 -35.26 -14.55 3.52
CA GLN A 71 -34.88 -15.94 3.31
C GLN A 71 -35.80 -16.66 2.31
N SER A 72 -37.05 -16.16 2.13
CA SER A 72 -38.04 -16.75 1.25
C SER A 72 -38.61 -15.73 0.26
N PRO A 73 -39.06 -16.19 -0.92
CA PRO A 73 -39.75 -15.33 -1.88
C PRO A 73 -40.98 -14.67 -1.25
N SER A 74 -41.06 -13.36 -1.36
CA SER A 74 -42.19 -12.55 -0.86
C SER A 74 -42.29 -11.25 -1.60
N ARG A 75 -43.44 -10.61 -1.60
CA ARG A 75 -43.65 -9.31 -2.21
C ARG A 75 -43.16 -8.19 -1.30
N ILE A 76 -42.49 -7.18 -1.88
CA ILE A 76 -42.02 -6.00 -1.15
C ILE A 76 -43.19 -5.04 -0.94
N LYS A 77 -43.56 -4.82 0.32
CA LYS A 77 -44.69 -3.96 0.70
C LYS A 77 -44.27 -2.50 0.88
N HIS A 78 -43.11 -2.26 1.52
CA HIS A 78 -42.56 -0.95 1.80
C HIS A 78 -41.03 -0.93 1.71
N ILE A 79 -40.52 0.15 1.14
CA ILE A 79 -39.10 0.51 1.10
C ILE A 79 -38.96 1.78 1.93
N TYR A 80 -38.00 1.82 2.86
CA TYR A 80 -37.81 2.93 3.81
C TYR A 80 -36.53 3.72 3.59
N VAL A 81 -35.61 3.21 2.76
CA VAL A 81 -34.29 3.81 2.54
C VAL A 81 -33.91 3.71 1.08
N GLU A 82 -33.12 4.68 0.62
CA GLU A 82 -32.63 4.80 -0.76
C GLU A 82 -31.10 4.63 -0.84
N ILE A 83 -30.58 4.52 -2.06
CA ILE A 83 -29.15 4.49 -2.32
C ILE A 83 -28.52 5.80 -1.85
N GLY A 84 -27.44 5.71 -1.06
CA GLY A 84 -26.75 6.84 -0.46
C GLY A 84 -27.17 7.14 0.98
N ASP A 85 -28.31 6.60 1.44
CA ASP A 85 -28.74 6.77 2.82
C ASP A 85 -27.83 6.06 3.82
N PHE A 86 -27.61 6.69 4.96
CA PHE A 86 -26.93 6.08 6.08
C PHE A 86 -27.93 5.39 7.00
N VAL A 87 -27.68 4.12 7.28
CA VAL A 87 -28.50 3.30 8.18
C VAL A 87 -27.73 2.88 9.41
N LYS A 88 -28.42 2.74 10.54
CA LYS A 88 -27.85 2.19 11.78
C LYS A 88 -28.13 0.68 11.87
N ALA A 89 -27.28 -0.04 12.58
CA ALA A 89 -27.54 -1.44 12.93
C ALA A 89 -28.91 -1.57 13.63
N GLY A 90 -29.72 -2.54 13.21
CA GLY A 90 -31.09 -2.75 13.70
C GLY A 90 -32.16 -1.87 13.03
N GLN A 91 -31.81 -0.85 12.26
CA GLN A 91 -32.76 0.02 11.54
C GLN A 91 -33.54 -0.79 10.50
N ILE A 92 -34.88 -0.59 10.46
CA ILE A 92 -35.75 -1.19 9.44
C ILE A 92 -35.45 -0.53 8.10
N VAL A 93 -35.17 -1.35 7.09
CA VAL A 93 -34.86 -0.88 5.72
C VAL A 93 -35.96 -1.23 4.72
N ALA A 94 -36.66 -2.34 4.93
CA ALA A 94 -37.81 -2.71 4.12
C ALA A 94 -38.82 -3.57 4.92
N ARG A 95 -40.03 -3.66 4.40
CA ARG A 95 -41.08 -4.55 4.89
C ARG A 95 -41.62 -5.34 3.72
N MET A 96 -41.63 -6.65 3.89
CA MET A 96 -42.25 -7.62 2.99
C MET A 96 -43.76 -7.75 3.27
N ASP A 97 -44.47 -8.52 2.47
CA ASP A 97 -45.88 -8.86 2.73
C ASP A 97 -46.01 -9.53 4.11
N ASP A 98 -46.98 -9.08 4.90
CA ASP A 98 -47.15 -9.43 6.30
C ASP A 98 -48.35 -10.30 6.58
N LEU A 99 -49.02 -10.87 5.55
CA LEU A 99 -50.19 -11.72 5.73
C LEU A 99 -49.89 -12.94 6.56
N SER A 100 -48.86 -13.70 6.19
CA SER A 100 -48.44 -14.90 6.94
C SER A 100 -47.92 -14.57 8.35
N LEU A 101 -47.25 -13.44 8.53
CA LEU A 101 -46.81 -12.95 9.84
C LEU A 101 -48.02 -12.68 10.76
N ASN A 102 -49.05 -12.01 10.24
CA ASN A 102 -50.25 -11.70 11.00
C ASN A 102 -51.01 -12.98 11.41
N GLN A 103 -51.11 -13.97 10.52
CA GLN A 103 -51.68 -15.28 10.85
C GLN A 103 -50.91 -16.00 11.95
N SER A 104 -49.56 -16.03 11.83
CA SER A 104 -48.69 -16.65 12.84
C SER A 104 -48.76 -15.93 14.19
N LYS A 105 -48.91 -14.60 14.18
CA LYS A 105 -49.12 -13.80 15.40
C LYS A 105 -50.37 -14.20 16.16
N LEU A 106 -51.47 -14.42 15.44
CA LEU A 106 -52.74 -14.86 16.06
C LEU A 106 -52.60 -16.26 16.63
N SER A 107 -51.94 -17.17 15.89
CA SER A 107 -51.67 -18.54 16.40
C SER A 107 -50.80 -18.51 17.66
N LEU A 108 -49.76 -17.72 17.68
CA LEU A 108 -48.90 -17.56 18.86
C LEU A 108 -49.64 -16.97 20.05
N ALA A 109 -50.50 -15.98 19.82
CA ALA A 109 -51.32 -15.39 20.89
C ALA A 109 -52.26 -16.44 21.52
N ASN A 110 -52.92 -17.29 20.70
CA ASN A 110 -53.76 -18.38 21.18
C ASN A 110 -52.97 -19.44 21.97
N ASP A 111 -51.83 -19.90 21.42
CA ASP A 111 -51.02 -20.91 22.10
C ASP A 111 -50.34 -20.35 23.37
N SER A 112 -50.02 -19.06 23.41
CA SER A 112 -49.51 -18.38 24.62
C SER A 112 -50.57 -18.36 25.75
N LEU A 113 -51.82 -18.07 25.39
CA LEU A 113 -52.92 -18.05 26.36
C LEU A 113 -53.17 -19.45 26.91
N GLU A 114 -53.22 -20.46 26.03
CA GLU A 114 -53.45 -21.85 26.43
C GLU A 114 -52.30 -22.39 27.29
N PHE A 115 -51.06 -22.12 26.92
CA PHE A 115 -49.87 -22.45 27.72
C PHE A 115 -49.94 -21.83 29.11
N SER A 116 -50.38 -20.57 29.23
CA SER A 116 -50.55 -19.91 30.52
C SER A 116 -51.59 -20.60 31.40
N ARG A 117 -52.73 -21.07 30.80
CA ARG A 117 -53.78 -21.82 31.53
C ARG A 117 -53.27 -23.18 32.01
N ILE A 118 -52.67 -23.96 31.12
CA ILE A 118 -52.12 -25.28 31.46
C ILE A 118 -51.00 -25.17 32.50
N LYS A 119 -50.17 -24.15 32.42
CA LYS A 119 -49.13 -23.88 33.43
C LYS A 119 -49.74 -23.65 34.81
N SER A 120 -50.78 -22.82 34.92
CA SER A 120 -51.47 -22.56 36.21
C SER A 120 -52.13 -23.81 36.75
N LEU A 121 -52.72 -24.65 35.89
CA LEU A 121 -53.33 -25.94 36.30
C LEU A 121 -52.25 -26.94 36.75
N TYR A 122 -51.14 -27.01 36.07
CA TYR A 122 -50.02 -27.88 36.46
C TYR A 122 -49.44 -27.49 37.82
N GLU A 123 -49.26 -26.19 38.10
CA GLU A 123 -48.81 -25.68 39.39
C GLU A 123 -49.78 -26.05 40.53
N GLN A 124 -51.06 -26.27 40.23
CA GLN A 124 -52.10 -26.68 41.17
C GLN A 124 -52.31 -28.19 41.19
N GLY A 125 -51.49 -28.96 40.41
CA GLY A 125 -51.68 -30.44 40.31
C GLY A 125 -52.89 -30.90 39.48
N GLY A 126 -53.52 -30.02 38.71
CA GLY A 126 -54.70 -30.27 37.91
C GLY A 126 -54.51 -30.94 36.56
N VAL A 127 -53.25 -31.00 36.07
CA VAL A 127 -52.89 -31.66 34.80
C VAL A 127 -51.59 -32.45 34.97
N SER A 128 -51.36 -33.42 34.07
CA SER A 128 -50.15 -34.25 34.09
C SER A 128 -48.96 -33.47 33.61
N LYS A 129 -47.78 -33.93 34.02
CA LYS A 129 -46.51 -33.36 33.49
C LYS A 129 -46.41 -33.54 31.98
N SER A 130 -46.88 -34.66 31.44
CA SER A 130 -46.90 -34.92 29.99
C SER A 130 -47.74 -33.89 29.23
N ASP A 131 -48.88 -33.49 29.75
CA ASP A 131 -49.74 -32.49 29.12
C ASP A 131 -49.13 -31.10 29.17
N PHE A 132 -48.48 -30.76 30.29
CA PHE A 132 -47.73 -29.51 30.41
C PHE A 132 -46.56 -29.45 29.42
N ASP A 133 -45.72 -30.50 29.40
CA ASP A 133 -44.54 -30.57 28.49
C ASP A 133 -44.98 -30.50 27.01
N ALA A 134 -46.09 -31.15 26.65
CA ALA A 134 -46.64 -31.10 25.28
C ALA A 134 -47.10 -29.68 24.89
N MET A 135 -47.77 -28.97 25.82
CA MET A 135 -48.21 -27.59 25.55
C MET A 135 -47.06 -26.59 25.51
N GLU A 136 -46.05 -26.77 26.38
CA GLU A 136 -44.84 -25.97 26.34
C GLU A 136 -44.11 -26.14 25.01
N LEU A 137 -43.96 -27.37 24.54
CA LEU A 137 -43.34 -27.64 23.23
C LEU A 137 -44.10 -26.96 22.09
N LYS A 138 -45.44 -27.09 22.07
CA LYS A 138 -46.31 -26.47 21.06
C LYS A 138 -46.14 -24.96 21.04
N TYR A 139 -46.17 -24.29 22.21
CA TYR A 139 -45.94 -22.85 22.34
C TYR A 139 -44.57 -22.44 21.82
N ASN A 140 -43.51 -23.17 22.18
CA ASN A 140 -42.15 -22.88 21.75
C ASN A 140 -41.98 -23.04 20.23
N VAL A 141 -42.59 -24.05 19.61
CA VAL A 141 -42.61 -24.25 18.15
C VAL A 141 -43.29 -23.07 17.46
N THR A 142 -44.52 -22.71 17.88
CA THR A 142 -45.26 -21.59 17.29
C THR A 142 -44.53 -20.26 17.47
N ARG A 143 -43.90 -20.05 18.62
CA ARG A 143 -43.09 -18.87 18.89
C ARG A 143 -41.89 -18.80 17.93
N SER A 144 -41.23 -19.94 17.70
CA SER A 144 -40.09 -20.03 16.78
C SER A 144 -40.50 -19.71 15.34
N GLN A 145 -41.65 -20.25 14.90
CA GLN A 145 -42.25 -19.98 13.58
C GLN A 145 -42.55 -18.47 13.40
N TYR A 146 -43.17 -17.84 14.41
CA TYR A 146 -43.45 -16.41 14.39
C TYR A 146 -42.18 -15.58 14.27
N ASN A 147 -41.15 -15.89 15.05
CA ASN A 147 -39.90 -15.17 15.01
C ASN A 147 -39.21 -15.28 13.63
N ASN A 148 -39.19 -16.46 13.02
CA ASN A 148 -38.67 -16.65 11.68
C ASN A 148 -39.42 -15.81 10.63
N LEU A 149 -40.77 -15.81 10.71
CA LEU A 149 -41.58 -14.96 9.81
C LEU A 149 -41.35 -13.48 10.07
N LEU A 150 -41.15 -13.07 11.31
CA LEU A 150 -40.86 -11.67 11.67
C LEU A 150 -39.54 -11.17 11.05
N GLU A 151 -38.49 -11.97 11.16
CA GLU A 151 -37.17 -11.65 10.55
C GLU A 151 -37.27 -11.60 9.03
N ASN A 152 -38.06 -12.46 8.41
CA ASN A 152 -38.26 -12.47 6.95
C ASN A 152 -39.16 -11.33 6.46
N THR A 153 -40.07 -10.83 7.30
CA THR A 153 -41.03 -9.79 6.93
C THR A 153 -40.50 -8.40 7.21
N ILE A 154 -39.74 -8.19 8.30
CA ILE A 154 -39.19 -6.90 8.69
C ILE A 154 -37.69 -6.95 8.51
N LEU A 155 -37.21 -6.48 7.36
CA LEU A 155 -35.78 -6.49 7.06
C LEU A 155 -35.07 -5.33 7.78
N ARG A 156 -34.01 -5.67 8.50
CA ARG A 156 -33.20 -4.74 9.27
C ARG A 156 -31.77 -4.76 8.78
N SER A 157 -31.08 -3.62 8.88
CA SER A 157 -29.64 -3.58 8.62
C SER A 157 -28.88 -4.24 9.77
N PRO A 158 -28.01 -5.25 9.51
CA PRO A 158 -27.21 -5.87 10.56
C PRO A 158 -26.04 -5.01 11.00
N ILE A 159 -25.62 -4.04 10.16
CA ILE A 159 -24.51 -3.13 10.42
C ILE A 159 -24.92 -1.67 10.23
N SER A 160 -24.16 -0.77 10.83
CA SER A 160 -24.27 0.67 10.51
C SER A 160 -23.41 0.97 9.27
N GLY A 161 -24.00 1.60 8.26
CA GLY A 161 -23.32 1.87 7.00
C GLY A 161 -24.17 2.65 6.01
N VAL A 162 -23.69 2.73 4.77
CA VAL A 162 -24.38 3.39 3.67
C VAL A 162 -24.97 2.36 2.72
N ILE A 163 -26.20 2.58 2.26
CA ILE A 163 -26.84 1.79 1.21
C ILE A 163 -26.11 2.07 -0.12
N THR A 164 -25.50 1.06 -0.69
CA THR A 164 -24.76 1.19 -1.96
C THR A 164 -25.48 0.60 -3.16
N ALA A 165 -26.43 -0.30 -2.92
CA ALA A 165 -27.29 -0.85 -3.97
C ALA A 165 -28.68 -1.16 -3.44
N ARG A 166 -29.68 -1.01 -4.31
CA ARG A 166 -31.09 -1.39 -4.14
C ARG A 166 -31.55 -2.03 -5.46
N ASN A 167 -31.93 -3.28 -5.41
CA ASN A 167 -32.19 -4.09 -6.61
C ASN A 167 -33.68 -4.31 -6.89
N TYR A 168 -34.57 -3.83 -6.02
CA TYR A 168 -36.01 -4.02 -6.15
C TYR A 168 -36.77 -2.76 -5.78
N ASP A 169 -37.98 -2.63 -6.35
CA ASP A 169 -38.94 -1.58 -6.04
C ASP A 169 -40.12 -2.09 -5.19
N LYS A 170 -40.88 -1.12 -4.66
CA LYS A 170 -42.12 -1.45 -3.94
C LYS A 170 -43.10 -2.16 -4.88
N GLY A 171 -43.59 -3.31 -4.47
CA GLY A 171 -44.51 -4.15 -5.24
C GLY A 171 -43.86 -5.32 -5.95
N ASP A 172 -42.55 -5.31 -6.09
CA ASP A 172 -41.82 -6.40 -6.72
C ASP A 172 -41.82 -7.66 -5.88
N MET A 173 -41.64 -8.81 -6.56
CA MET A 173 -41.40 -10.10 -5.91
C MET A 173 -39.92 -10.32 -5.75
N TYR A 174 -39.51 -10.71 -4.56
CA TYR A 174 -38.12 -11.11 -4.32
C TYR A 174 -37.80 -12.41 -5.06
N THR A 175 -36.70 -12.39 -5.86
CA THR A 175 -36.30 -13.49 -6.74
C THR A 175 -34.87 -13.99 -6.52
N GLY A 176 -34.22 -13.62 -5.39
CA GLY A 176 -32.93 -14.18 -4.99
C GLY A 176 -31.73 -13.22 -4.98
N GLN A 177 -31.81 -12.05 -5.63
CA GLN A 177 -30.76 -11.03 -5.48
C GLN A 177 -30.93 -10.27 -4.16
N PRO A 178 -29.86 -9.79 -3.51
CA PRO A 178 -30.01 -8.96 -2.32
C PRO A 178 -30.91 -7.75 -2.57
N LEU A 179 -31.84 -7.47 -1.66
CA LEU A 179 -32.69 -6.29 -1.73
C LEU A 179 -31.84 -5.02 -1.58
N TYR A 180 -30.92 -5.04 -0.61
CA TYR A 180 -29.95 -3.97 -0.37
C TYR A 180 -28.56 -4.51 -0.18
N VAL A 181 -27.58 -3.68 -0.55
CA VAL A 181 -26.18 -3.83 -0.16
C VAL A 181 -25.83 -2.67 0.77
N VAL A 182 -25.43 -2.98 1.99
CA VAL A 182 -24.98 -2.00 2.99
C VAL A 182 -23.49 -2.12 3.16
N GLN A 183 -22.78 -1.01 3.07
CA GLN A 183 -21.33 -0.96 3.28
C GLN A 183 -21.00 -0.10 4.50
N GLN A 184 -20.24 -0.69 5.42
CA GLN A 184 -19.65 0.05 6.52
C GLN A 184 -18.42 0.80 6.00
N ILE A 185 -18.51 2.12 5.95
CA ILE A 185 -17.44 3.00 5.45
C ILE A 185 -16.76 3.80 6.57
N THR A 186 -17.09 3.51 7.81
CA THR A 186 -16.50 4.10 9.01
C THR A 186 -16.24 2.98 10.02
N PRO A 187 -14.95 2.54 10.19
CA PRO A 187 -13.79 2.88 9.39
C PRO A 187 -13.83 2.34 7.95
N VAL A 188 -12.84 2.64 7.14
CA VAL A 188 -12.52 1.95 5.88
C VAL A 188 -11.27 1.10 6.06
N LYS A 189 -11.04 0.15 5.16
CA LYS A 189 -9.84 -0.68 5.13
C LYS A 189 -9.18 -0.64 3.76
N LEU A 190 -7.90 -0.96 3.73
CA LEU A 190 -7.10 -1.09 2.52
C LEU A 190 -6.24 -2.34 2.64
N TYR A 191 -6.07 -3.05 1.53
CA TYR A 191 -5.12 -4.14 1.44
C TYR A 191 -3.91 -3.68 0.64
N VAL A 192 -2.75 -3.67 1.29
CA VAL A 192 -1.49 -3.18 0.73
C VAL A 192 -0.55 -4.36 0.55
N GLY A 193 -0.06 -4.55 -0.67
CA GLY A 193 0.98 -5.53 -0.96
C GLY A 193 2.35 -4.94 -0.67
N VAL A 194 3.02 -5.41 0.37
CA VAL A 194 4.33 -4.95 0.82
C VAL A 194 5.40 -5.95 0.38
N SER A 195 6.57 -5.44 -0.05
CA SER A 195 7.68 -6.30 -0.49
C SER A 195 8.19 -7.21 0.64
N GLU A 196 8.56 -8.44 0.27
CA GLU A 196 9.18 -9.41 1.19
C GLU A 196 10.42 -8.85 1.90
N SER A 197 11.20 -7.98 1.23
CA SER A 197 12.38 -7.31 1.80
C SER A 197 12.08 -6.47 3.05
N ASP A 198 10.83 -6.01 3.19
CA ASP A 198 10.42 -5.16 4.31
C ASP A 198 9.63 -5.92 5.39
N TYR A 199 9.51 -7.25 5.24
CA TYR A 199 8.73 -8.09 6.15
C TYR A 199 9.11 -7.91 7.63
N THR A 200 10.41 -7.83 7.93
CA THR A 200 10.91 -7.69 9.31
C THR A 200 10.73 -6.29 9.89
N LYS A 201 10.48 -5.29 9.03
CA LYS A 201 10.33 -3.88 9.41
C LYS A 201 8.88 -3.52 9.74
N VAL A 202 7.91 -4.25 9.17
CA VAL A 202 6.47 -3.98 9.34
C VAL A 202 5.95 -4.62 10.62
N LYS A 203 5.26 -3.84 11.44
CA LYS A 203 4.66 -4.30 12.70
C LYS A 203 3.19 -3.94 12.76
N LYS A 204 2.42 -4.75 13.49
CA LYS A 204 1.05 -4.43 13.83
C LYS A 204 0.98 -3.13 14.62
N ASN A 205 -0.02 -2.28 14.33
CA ASN A 205 -0.26 -0.95 14.86
C ASN A 205 0.71 0.14 14.37
N ASP A 206 1.61 -0.15 13.42
CA ASP A 206 2.41 0.90 12.79
C ASP A 206 1.49 1.94 12.13
N LYS A 207 1.83 3.21 12.33
CA LYS A 207 1.11 4.31 11.71
C LYS A 207 1.45 4.39 10.23
N VAL A 208 0.44 4.59 9.43
CA VAL A 208 0.57 4.79 7.98
C VAL A 208 -0.12 6.08 7.56
N THR A 209 0.39 6.70 6.53
CA THR A 209 -0.18 7.89 5.93
C THR A 209 -0.81 7.53 4.59
N LEU A 210 -2.02 8.03 4.35
CA LEU A 210 -2.80 7.76 3.15
C LEU A 210 -3.11 9.06 2.42
N THR A 211 -2.91 9.07 1.11
CA THR A 211 -3.43 10.11 0.20
C THR A 211 -4.30 9.45 -0.86
N ALA A 212 -5.42 10.09 -1.21
CA ALA A 212 -6.32 9.60 -2.26
C ALA A 212 -6.32 10.60 -3.43
N ASP A 213 -6.18 10.10 -4.66
CA ASP A 213 -6.10 10.94 -5.86
C ASP A 213 -7.36 11.78 -6.07
N ALA A 214 -8.52 11.26 -5.64
CA ALA A 214 -9.79 11.99 -5.70
C ALA A 214 -9.90 13.12 -4.66
N LEU A 215 -8.98 13.24 -3.70
CA LEU A 215 -8.99 14.23 -2.62
C LEU A 215 -7.63 14.93 -2.52
N PRO A 216 -7.24 15.74 -3.52
CA PRO A 216 -5.92 16.35 -3.57
C PRO A 216 -5.67 17.24 -2.35
N GLY A 217 -4.44 17.18 -1.81
CA GLY A 217 -4.02 17.95 -0.64
C GLY A 217 -4.53 17.43 0.71
N LYS A 218 -5.33 16.36 0.73
CA LYS A 218 -5.77 15.73 1.99
C LYS A 218 -4.96 14.50 2.31
N THR A 219 -4.54 14.43 3.57
CA THR A 219 -3.81 13.31 4.13
C THR A 219 -4.63 12.67 5.24
N PHE A 220 -4.72 11.35 5.21
CA PHE A 220 -5.42 10.57 6.23
C PHE A 220 -4.40 9.72 6.98
N THR A 221 -4.66 9.49 8.26
CA THR A 221 -3.82 8.60 9.08
C THR A 221 -4.55 7.30 9.34
N GLY A 222 -3.86 6.20 9.11
CA GLY A 222 -4.31 4.86 9.43
C GLY A 222 -3.30 4.11 10.29
N HIS A 223 -3.58 2.84 10.53
CA HIS A 223 -2.67 1.93 11.21
C HIS A 223 -2.79 0.53 10.62
N ILE A 224 -1.71 -0.24 10.69
CA ILE A 224 -1.68 -1.64 10.28
C ILE A 224 -2.47 -2.47 11.29
N ALA A 225 -3.64 -2.95 10.87
CA ALA A 225 -4.52 -3.75 11.71
C ALA A 225 -4.10 -5.23 11.72
N ARG A 226 -3.64 -5.74 10.58
CA ARG A 226 -3.28 -7.13 10.39
C ARG A 226 -2.19 -7.29 9.34
N ILE A 227 -1.29 -8.24 9.57
CA ILE A 227 -0.33 -8.74 8.60
C ILE A 227 -0.76 -10.15 8.23
N PHE A 228 -0.94 -10.42 6.94
CA PHE A 228 -1.36 -11.75 6.48
C PHE A 228 -0.18 -12.72 6.55
N PRO A 229 -0.41 -13.98 6.96
CA PRO A 229 0.67 -14.95 7.19
C PRO A 229 1.22 -15.56 5.90
N THR A 230 0.59 -15.30 4.75
CA THR A 230 0.96 -15.87 3.45
C THR A 230 1.57 -14.82 2.55
N MET A 231 2.60 -15.23 1.79
CA MET A 231 3.20 -14.43 0.72
C MET A 231 2.63 -14.84 -0.64
N GLN A 232 2.46 -13.87 -1.52
CA GLN A 232 2.07 -14.11 -2.89
C GLN A 232 3.33 -14.39 -3.72
N ALA A 233 3.51 -15.65 -4.12
CA ALA A 233 4.72 -16.11 -4.81
C ALA A 233 4.99 -15.40 -6.16
N SER A 234 3.94 -14.97 -6.87
CA SER A 234 4.08 -14.30 -8.17
C SER A 234 4.64 -12.88 -8.08
N THR A 235 4.44 -12.20 -6.97
CA THR A 235 4.84 -10.80 -6.77
C THR A 235 5.88 -10.61 -5.67
N HIS A 236 6.23 -11.67 -4.93
CA HIS A 236 7.08 -11.61 -3.74
C HIS A 236 6.63 -10.54 -2.74
N THR A 237 5.31 -10.47 -2.49
CA THR A 237 4.70 -9.53 -1.56
C THR A 237 3.86 -10.25 -0.52
N PHE A 238 3.75 -9.66 0.66
CA PHE A 238 2.77 -10.03 1.67
C PHE A 238 1.73 -8.93 1.82
N THR A 239 0.51 -9.32 2.17
CA THR A 239 -0.59 -8.37 2.31
C THR A 239 -0.65 -7.84 3.74
N VAL A 240 -0.79 -6.53 3.90
CA VAL A 240 -1.15 -5.90 5.15
C VAL A 240 -2.52 -5.23 5.04
N GLU A 241 -3.34 -5.38 6.08
CA GLU A 241 -4.62 -4.70 6.22
C GLU A 241 -4.39 -3.41 7.00
N VAL A 242 -4.73 -2.30 6.39
CA VAL A 242 -4.66 -0.96 6.98
C VAL A 242 -6.08 -0.48 7.27
N ASN A 243 -6.33 -0.03 8.51
CA ASN A 243 -7.59 0.58 8.90
C ASN A 243 -7.43 2.10 9.02
N VAL A 244 -8.41 2.83 8.47
CA VAL A 244 -8.46 4.30 8.47
C VAL A 244 -9.80 4.76 9.04
N ALA A 245 -9.78 5.67 10.00
CA ALA A 245 -10.95 6.06 10.80
C ALA A 245 -12.05 6.79 10.03
N ASN A 246 -11.94 7.34 8.91
CA ASN A 246 -12.93 7.94 8.01
C ASN A 246 -14.22 8.52 8.65
N ALA A 247 -14.08 9.26 9.76
CA ALA A 247 -15.23 9.82 10.49
C ALA A 247 -16.07 10.78 9.61
N ASP A 248 -15.41 11.55 8.78
CA ASP A 248 -16.04 12.52 7.85
C ASP A 248 -16.60 11.86 6.59
N ARG A 249 -16.47 10.54 6.44
CA ARG A 249 -16.93 9.75 5.28
C ARG A 249 -16.44 10.26 3.93
N GLN A 250 -15.27 10.92 3.90
CA GLN A 250 -14.69 11.47 2.68
C GLN A 250 -14.05 10.39 1.82
N LEU A 251 -13.43 9.39 2.44
CA LEU A 251 -12.93 8.21 1.75
C LEU A 251 -14.11 7.32 1.37
N ARG A 252 -14.25 7.05 0.08
CA ARG A 252 -15.31 6.16 -0.43
C ARG A 252 -14.69 4.88 -0.98
N PRO A 253 -15.30 3.73 -0.74
CA PRO A 253 -14.91 2.48 -1.38
C PRO A 253 -14.77 2.66 -2.90
N GLY A 254 -13.71 2.06 -3.47
CA GLY A 254 -13.35 2.21 -4.87
C GLY A 254 -12.37 3.35 -5.18
N MET A 255 -12.09 4.27 -4.25
CA MET A 255 -11.07 5.29 -4.46
C MET A 255 -9.67 4.68 -4.50
N TYR A 256 -8.89 5.10 -5.49
CA TYR A 256 -7.48 4.78 -5.58
C TYR A 256 -6.68 5.64 -4.60
N SER A 257 -5.72 5.04 -3.93
CA SER A 257 -4.96 5.69 -2.86
C SER A 257 -3.51 5.24 -2.82
N ARG A 258 -2.65 6.12 -2.29
CA ARG A 258 -1.24 5.83 -1.98
C ARG A 258 -1.09 5.77 -0.47
N VAL A 259 -0.54 4.66 -0.02
CA VAL A 259 -0.26 4.38 1.40
C VAL A 259 1.24 4.46 1.62
N THR A 260 1.67 5.42 2.41
CA THR A 260 3.07 5.55 2.83
C THR A 260 3.25 4.83 4.17
N ILE A 261 4.10 3.82 4.16
CA ILE A 261 4.52 3.10 5.37
C ILE A 261 5.90 3.60 5.76
N ASN A 262 6.04 4.03 7.01
CA ASN A 262 7.32 4.47 7.56
C ASN A 262 7.93 3.33 8.40
N PHE A 263 9.13 2.91 8.03
CA PHE A 263 9.88 1.82 8.67
C PHE A 263 10.91 2.34 9.69
N GLY A 264 10.84 3.62 10.07
CA GLY A 264 11.80 4.28 10.94
C GLY A 264 12.85 5.07 10.16
N ALA A 265 14.05 5.22 10.73
CA ALA A 265 15.18 5.88 10.10
C ALA A 265 16.44 5.01 10.25
N THR A 266 17.35 5.12 9.30
CA THR A 266 18.71 4.58 9.37
C THR A 266 19.68 5.73 9.54
N HIS A 267 20.71 5.55 10.36
CA HIS A 267 21.75 6.55 10.57
C HIS A 267 22.96 6.18 9.73
N ASN A 268 23.07 6.79 8.54
CA ASN A 268 24.12 6.47 7.57
C ASN A 268 24.71 7.75 6.96
N VAL A 269 25.93 7.63 6.44
CA VAL A 269 26.62 8.70 5.71
C VAL A 269 25.85 9.00 4.43
N THR A 270 25.75 10.29 4.09
CA THR A 270 25.13 10.75 2.84
C THR A 270 26.12 11.55 2.00
N VAL A 271 25.98 11.43 0.69
CA VAL A 271 26.77 12.21 -0.29
C VAL A 271 25.86 12.81 -1.36
N PRO A 272 26.16 14.03 -1.87
CA PRO A 272 25.42 14.59 -2.99
C PRO A 272 25.53 13.71 -4.24
N ASP A 273 24.49 13.69 -5.08
CA ASP A 273 24.46 12.92 -6.34
C ASP A 273 25.66 13.16 -7.22
N GLY A 274 26.08 14.44 -7.32
CA GLY A 274 27.19 14.85 -8.13
C GLY A 274 28.54 14.25 -7.71
N SER A 275 28.71 13.76 -6.48
CA SER A 275 29.96 13.17 -6.00
C SER A 275 30.15 11.71 -6.42
N VAL A 276 29.06 11.03 -6.85
CA VAL A 276 29.09 9.62 -7.23
C VAL A 276 29.45 9.46 -8.71
N VAL A 277 30.54 8.77 -8.99
CA VAL A 277 31.00 8.45 -10.32
C VAL A 277 30.60 7.03 -10.70
N LYS A 278 30.00 6.87 -11.89
CA LYS A 278 29.67 5.56 -12.45
C LYS A 278 30.84 5.11 -13.35
N GLN A 279 31.49 4.04 -12.99
CA GLN A 279 32.54 3.46 -13.83
C GLN A 279 31.88 2.80 -15.06
N GLN A 280 32.33 3.23 -16.25
CA GLN A 280 31.83 2.70 -17.51
C GLN A 280 32.19 1.22 -17.67
N GLY A 281 31.22 0.40 -18.01
CA GLY A 281 31.40 -1.03 -18.28
C GLY A 281 31.25 -1.97 -17.07
N SER A 282 31.55 -1.56 -15.84
CA SER A 282 31.48 -2.41 -14.65
C SER A 282 30.21 -2.19 -13.81
N GLY A 283 29.54 -1.03 -13.96
CA GLY A 283 28.42 -0.65 -13.10
C GLY A 283 28.82 -0.28 -11.67
N VAL A 284 30.10 -0.35 -11.32
CA VAL A 284 30.64 0.01 -10.00
C VAL A 284 30.42 1.51 -9.76
N ARG A 285 30.05 1.84 -8.53
CA ARG A 285 29.92 3.22 -8.06
C ARG A 285 31.14 3.57 -7.20
N THR A 286 31.75 4.71 -7.49
CA THR A 286 32.94 5.21 -6.77
C THR A 286 32.75 6.65 -6.38
N VAL A 287 33.47 7.08 -5.35
CA VAL A 287 33.63 8.47 -4.94
C VAL A 287 35.12 8.75 -4.74
N PHE A 288 35.55 10.00 -4.92
CA PHE A 288 36.91 10.41 -4.64
C PHE A 288 36.97 11.01 -3.23
N VAL A 289 37.83 10.44 -2.39
CA VAL A 289 38.08 10.89 -1.01
C VAL A 289 39.41 11.60 -0.97
N LEU A 290 39.44 12.85 -0.51
CA LEU A 290 40.66 13.63 -0.31
C LEU A 290 41.44 13.04 0.88
N GLN A 291 42.72 12.77 0.65
CA GLN A 291 43.66 12.29 1.67
C GLN A 291 44.43 13.48 2.31
N GLU A 292 45.06 13.25 3.44
CA GLU A 292 45.83 14.26 4.18
C GLU A 292 47.01 14.81 3.39
N ASP A 293 47.56 14.05 2.43
CA ASP A 293 48.69 14.40 1.57
C ASP A 293 48.27 15.24 0.34
N GLY A 294 47.00 15.62 0.23
CA GLY A 294 46.43 16.38 -0.89
C GLY A 294 46.18 15.57 -2.14
N THR A 295 46.23 14.24 -2.06
CA THR A 295 45.83 13.33 -3.14
C THR A 295 44.40 12.89 -2.98
N VAL A 296 43.77 12.40 -4.07
CA VAL A 296 42.43 11.80 -4.04
C VAL A 296 42.55 10.29 -4.20
N LYS A 297 41.82 9.57 -3.34
CA LYS A 297 41.68 8.11 -3.40
C LYS A 297 40.28 7.75 -3.91
N GLU A 298 40.25 6.92 -4.96
CA GLU A 298 39.00 6.35 -5.45
C GLU A 298 38.54 5.27 -4.48
N ALA A 299 37.35 5.48 -3.87
CA ALA A 299 36.70 4.55 -2.96
C ALA A 299 35.46 3.96 -3.63
N VAL A 300 35.40 2.62 -3.67
CA VAL A 300 34.19 1.91 -4.10
C VAL A 300 33.14 2.00 -3.01
N VAL A 301 31.94 2.44 -3.40
CA VAL A 301 30.81 2.63 -2.46
C VAL A 301 29.62 1.77 -2.84
N THR A 302 28.91 1.30 -1.83
CA THR A 302 27.58 0.69 -2.00
C THR A 302 26.54 1.73 -1.68
N LEU A 303 25.73 2.06 -2.69
CA LEU A 303 24.66 3.04 -2.54
C LEU A 303 23.44 2.39 -1.88
N GLY A 304 22.79 3.13 -1.01
CA GLY A 304 21.49 2.85 -0.44
C GLY A 304 20.38 3.65 -1.14
N ARG A 305 19.53 4.28 -0.37
CA ARG A 305 18.43 5.12 -0.88
C ARG A 305 18.92 6.40 -1.50
N HIS A 306 18.17 6.87 -2.50
CA HIS A 306 18.30 8.18 -3.10
C HIS A 306 17.18 9.07 -2.58
N PHE A 307 17.51 10.23 -2.02
CA PHE A 307 16.55 11.20 -1.49
C PHE A 307 17.17 12.61 -1.49
N ASP A 308 16.37 13.61 -1.68
CA ASP A 308 16.76 15.03 -1.63
C ASP A 308 18.09 15.36 -2.31
N GLU A 309 18.32 14.82 -3.54
CA GLU A 309 19.55 14.99 -4.32
C GLU A 309 20.81 14.41 -3.64
N LYS A 310 20.65 13.45 -2.73
CA LYS A 310 21.70 12.73 -2.02
C LYS A 310 21.54 11.23 -2.15
N TYR A 311 22.65 10.51 -2.07
CA TYR A 311 22.69 9.06 -1.90
C TYR A 311 23.10 8.69 -0.48
N GLU A 312 22.36 7.76 0.11
CA GLU A 312 22.78 7.00 1.30
C GLU A 312 23.96 6.10 0.94
N ILE A 313 24.97 6.05 1.77
CA ILE A 313 26.14 5.16 1.61
C ILE A 313 26.05 4.04 2.65
N LEU A 314 25.83 2.83 2.16
CA LEU A 314 25.76 1.63 3.00
C LEU A 314 27.15 1.11 3.38
N SER A 315 28.15 1.34 2.51
CA SER A 315 29.56 0.95 2.78
C SER A 315 30.52 1.71 1.87
N GLY A 316 31.77 1.86 2.31
CA GLY A 316 32.86 2.45 1.53
C GLY A 316 33.29 3.84 1.99
N LEU A 317 32.54 4.52 2.85
CA LEU A 317 32.87 5.80 3.48
C LEU A 317 32.68 5.76 4.98
N LYS A 318 33.35 6.66 5.67
CA LYS A 318 33.19 6.93 7.10
C LYS A 318 32.76 8.37 7.32
N GLU A 319 32.10 8.61 8.44
CA GLU A 319 31.80 9.96 8.88
C GLU A 319 33.08 10.78 9.04
N GLY A 320 33.05 12.01 8.53
CA GLY A 320 34.20 12.92 8.51
C GLY A 320 35.09 12.80 7.29
N ASP A 321 34.95 11.82 6.42
CA ASP A 321 35.69 11.74 5.15
C ASP A 321 35.41 12.98 4.29
N LYS A 322 36.43 13.49 3.61
CA LYS A 322 36.30 14.63 2.69
C LYS A 322 36.11 14.12 1.27
N VAL A 323 34.88 14.22 0.75
CA VAL A 323 34.52 13.72 -0.59
C VAL A 323 34.52 14.86 -1.60
N VAL A 324 35.02 14.58 -2.81
CA VAL A 324 34.98 15.52 -3.93
C VAL A 324 33.57 15.61 -4.46
N VAL A 325 32.99 16.81 -4.46
CA VAL A 325 31.60 17.07 -4.92
C VAL A 325 31.56 17.78 -6.29
N LYS A 326 32.67 18.40 -6.72
CA LYS A 326 32.81 18.96 -8.07
C LYS A 326 34.21 18.74 -8.59
N GLY A 327 34.36 18.54 -9.93
CA GLY A 327 35.62 18.29 -10.59
C GLY A 327 36.00 16.80 -10.72
N GLN A 328 35.17 15.89 -10.21
CA GLN A 328 35.47 14.46 -10.13
C GLN A 328 35.61 13.76 -11.49
N SER A 329 34.98 14.26 -12.56
CA SER A 329 34.96 13.59 -13.88
C SER A 329 36.32 13.49 -14.57
N SER A 330 37.28 14.30 -14.17
CA SER A 330 38.64 14.33 -14.74
C SER A 330 39.71 13.69 -13.86
N LEU A 331 39.33 13.28 -12.64
CA LEU A 331 40.25 12.75 -11.64
C LEU A 331 40.65 11.30 -11.90
N ARG A 332 41.89 10.99 -11.49
CA ARG A 332 42.41 9.62 -11.42
C ARG A 332 42.80 9.27 -9.98
N ASN A 333 42.74 7.99 -9.67
CA ASN A 333 43.16 7.51 -8.35
C ASN A 333 44.64 7.91 -8.07
N GLY A 334 44.91 8.54 -6.91
CA GLY A 334 46.24 9.01 -6.50
C GLY A 334 46.63 10.35 -7.06
N GLU A 335 45.76 11.07 -7.80
CA GLU A 335 46.06 12.38 -8.37
C GLU A 335 46.09 13.47 -7.28
N LYS A 336 47.07 14.38 -7.34
CA LYS A 336 47.11 15.57 -6.49
C LYS A 336 46.11 16.60 -7.02
N VAL A 337 45.38 17.22 -6.13
CA VAL A 337 44.33 18.18 -6.46
C VAL A 337 44.54 19.53 -5.75
N ASN A 338 43.95 20.55 -6.30
CA ASN A 338 43.87 21.88 -5.70
C ASN A 338 42.43 22.07 -5.18
N VAL A 339 42.26 22.12 -3.85
CA VAL A 339 40.96 22.30 -3.21
C VAL A 339 40.56 23.76 -3.30
N GLN A 340 39.43 24.02 -3.93
CA GLN A 340 38.74 25.32 -3.93
C GLN A 340 37.61 25.29 -2.88
N GLU A 341 37.59 26.30 -2.02
CA GLU A 341 36.51 26.51 -1.06
C GLU A 341 35.18 26.88 -1.73
#